data_bc016f86b44d2eff09d6d1006f5a446d
#
_entry.id   bc016f86b44d2eff09d6d1006f5a446d
#
_cell.length_a   1.000
_cell.length_b   1.000
_cell.length_c   1.000
_cell.angle_alpha   90.00
_cell.angle_beta   90.00
_cell.angle_gamma   90.00
#
_symmetry.space_group_name_H-M   'P 1'
#
loop_
_entity.id
_entity.type
_entity.pdbx_description
1 polymer ?
#
loop_
_entity_poly.entity_id
_entity_poly.type
_entity_poly.pdbx_seq_one_letter_code
_entity_poly.pdbx_strand_id
1 'polypeptide(L)'
;MRRYAIILKRRQRNTITLRQLFNEWLPIHSQSISDSAVKSYRIAFKHISNIADMPITDIHFQHLQNVINSMHVKGLSYSSCKKVRTLLNQLLNYAIIKDYPITNYAQHLNLGPNKPTIKRRVFTRQQINKLWAIDTSYSHMILILLYTGLRIGELLNLRRQDINRRSSYLIVRRAKTKAGEGRIIPLHRRIIPLIELLYIDTDDYLFTVSYTTFRKHFQNITKQLNCKHTIHDTRHTFASLLDAVASPNALRSLLGHKQGDITTRVYTHKTIRELRKTVELLK
;
A
#
# COMPACT_ATOMS: atom_id res chain seq x y z
N MET A 1 32.68 12.54 44.97
CA MET A 1 32.42 11.10 44.70
C MET A 1 30.97 10.67 45.01
N ARG A 2 30.35 10.96 46.14
CA ARG A 2 28.95 10.52 46.45
C ARG A 2 27.87 11.01 45.45
N ARG A 3 27.94 12.24 44.93
CA ARG A 3 27.02 12.78 43.93
C ARG A 3 27.11 12.02 42.60
N TYR A 4 28.30 11.62 42.15
CA TYR A 4 28.54 10.83 40.95
C TYR A 4 27.99 9.42 41.07
N ALA A 5 28.12 8.79 42.23
CA ALA A 5 27.57 7.48 42.51
C ALA A 5 26.02 7.47 42.56
N ILE A 6 25.41 8.56 43.04
CA ILE A 6 23.96 8.75 43.05
C ILE A 6 23.41 8.92 41.62
N ILE A 7 24.13 9.67 40.77
CA ILE A 7 23.78 9.87 39.35
C ILE A 7 23.94 8.54 38.59
N LEU A 8 24.99 7.76 38.85
CA LEU A 8 25.18 6.43 38.26
C LEU A 8 24.12 5.41 38.75
N LYS A 9 23.77 5.42 40.04
CA LYS A 9 22.68 4.58 40.56
C LYS A 9 21.29 4.99 40.07
N ARG A 10 21.03 6.27 39.82
CA ARG A 10 19.81 6.74 39.12
C ARG A 10 19.80 6.31 37.65
N ARG A 11 20.97 6.31 36.97
CA ARG A 11 21.09 5.81 35.58
C ARG A 11 20.85 4.30 35.46
N GLN A 12 21.22 3.50 36.46
CA GLN A 12 20.99 2.05 36.47
C GLN A 12 19.55 1.63 36.84
N ARG A 13 18.77 2.50 37.49
CA ARG A 13 17.41 2.15 37.92
C ARG A 13 16.30 2.34 36.88
N ASN A 14 16.58 2.90 35.73
CA ASN A 14 15.56 3.18 34.69
C ASN A 14 15.97 2.72 33.29
N THR A 15 16.58 1.53 33.19
CA THR A 15 16.87 0.96 31.88
C THR A 15 15.66 0.17 31.38
N ILE A 16 14.91 0.78 30.48
CA ILE A 16 13.81 0.13 29.75
C ILE A 16 14.39 -0.77 28.65
N THR A 17 13.78 -1.93 28.39
CA THR A 17 14.14 -2.76 27.23
C THR A 17 13.50 -2.23 25.96
N LEU A 18 14.02 -2.64 24.81
CA LEU A 18 13.46 -2.25 23.51
C LEU A 18 12.00 -2.74 23.36
N ARG A 19 11.65 -3.89 23.96
CA ARG A 19 10.28 -4.42 24.01
C ARG A 19 9.36 -3.54 24.84
N GLN A 20 9.79 -3.13 26.04
CA GLN A 20 9.01 -2.24 26.88
C GLN A 20 8.79 -0.89 26.20
N LEU A 21 9.85 -0.36 25.58
CA LEU A 21 9.77 0.88 24.80
C LEU A 21 8.77 0.77 23.63
N PHE A 22 8.78 -0.36 22.90
CA PHE A 22 7.83 -0.61 21.81
C PHE A 22 6.38 -0.69 22.31
N ASN A 23 6.16 -1.37 23.43
CA ASN A 23 4.83 -1.52 24.03
C ASN A 23 4.28 -0.20 24.55
N GLU A 24 5.14 0.72 25.00
CA GLU A 24 4.76 2.06 25.40
C GLU A 24 4.50 2.97 24.20
N TRP A 25 5.39 2.94 23.21
CA TRP A 25 5.35 3.80 22.04
C TRP A 25 4.19 3.48 21.09
N LEU A 26 3.92 2.18 20.83
CA LEU A 26 2.97 1.77 19.80
C LEU A 26 1.54 2.24 20.04
N PRO A 27 0.96 2.17 21.27
CA PRO A 27 -0.39 2.69 21.52
C PRO A 27 -0.51 4.20 21.26
N ILE A 28 0.50 4.97 21.65
CA ILE A 28 0.53 6.44 21.42
C ILE A 28 0.60 6.72 19.92
N HIS A 29 1.53 6.08 19.22
CA HIS A 29 1.75 6.29 17.79
C HIS A 29 0.57 5.79 16.93
N SER A 30 -0.14 4.75 17.38
CA SER A 30 -1.27 4.17 16.66
C SER A 30 -2.46 5.11 16.51
N GLN A 31 -2.59 6.12 17.35
CA GLN A 31 -3.67 7.12 17.27
C GLN A 31 -3.59 7.98 16.01
N SER A 32 -2.39 8.12 15.42
CA SER A 32 -2.14 8.98 14.25
C SER A 32 -1.91 8.22 12.95
N ILE A 33 -1.96 6.88 12.96
CA ILE A 33 -1.64 6.06 11.80
C ILE A 33 -2.75 5.02 11.50
N SER A 34 -2.72 4.44 10.30
CA SER A 34 -3.68 3.39 9.91
C SER A 34 -3.37 2.03 10.56
N ASP A 35 -4.41 1.18 10.75
CA ASP A 35 -4.25 -0.20 11.22
C ASP A 35 -3.23 -1.02 10.40
N SER A 36 -3.17 -0.75 9.10
CA SER A 36 -2.18 -1.38 8.20
C SER A 36 -0.74 -1.00 8.57
N ALA A 37 -0.51 0.25 9.00
CA ALA A 37 0.80 0.70 9.48
C ALA A 37 1.12 0.05 10.83
N VAL A 38 0.16 -0.02 11.74
CA VAL A 38 0.30 -0.74 13.04
C VAL A 38 0.72 -2.19 12.81
N LYS A 39 0.00 -2.91 11.91
CA LYS A 39 0.36 -4.29 11.52
C LYS A 39 1.79 -4.36 10.96
N SER A 40 2.20 -3.39 10.14
CA SER A 40 3.55 -3.33 9.58
C SER A 40 4.62 -3.14 10.67
N TYR A 41 4.39 -2.31 11.67
CA TYR A 41 5.30 -2.15 12.81
C TYR A 41 5.41 -3.42 13.66
N ARG A 42 4.28 -4.09 13.93
CA ARG A 42 4.29 -5.37 14.65
C ARG A 42 5.08 -6.46 13.91
N ILE A 43 4.96 -6.51 12.57
CA ILE A 43 5.75 -7.43 11.74
C ILE A 43 7.23 -7.05 11.77
N ALA A 44 7.57 -5.76 11.68
CA ALA A 44 8.94 -5.29 11.77
C ALA A 44 9.56 -5.62 13.13
N PHE A 45 8.79 -5.50 14.23
CA PHE A 45 9.24 -5.83 15.58
C PHE A 45 9.62 -7.31 15.74
N LYS A 46 8.93 -8.23 15.06
CA LYS A 46 9.31 -9.65 15.08
C LYS A 46 10.72 -9.91 14.56
N HIS A 47 11.23 -9.08 13.67
CA HIS A 47 12.57 -9.23 13.13
C HIS A 47 13.69 -8.77 14.08
N ILE A 48 13.35 -8.02 15.13
CA ILE A 48 14.29 -7.54 16.14
C ILE A 48 14.15 -8.29 17.48
N SER A 49 13.47 -9.44 17.49
CA SER A 49 13.18 -10.22 18.70
C SER A 49 14.45 -10.61 19.49
N ASN A 50 15.57 -10.84 18.80
CA ASN A 50 16.86 -11.20 19.42
C ASN A 50 17.51 -10.08 20.25
N ILE A 51 17.12 -8.82 20.04
CA ILE A 51 17.57 -7.66 20.81
C ILE A 51 16.44 -7.00 21.60
N ALA A 52 15.23 -7.56 21.51
CA ALA A 52 14.02 -6.91 22.06
C ALA A 52 14.08 -6.78 23.60
N ASP A 53 14.72 -7.72 24.26
CA ASP A 53 14.82 -7.76 25.74
C ASP A 53 16.13 -7.16 26.26
N MET A 54 16.97 -6.61 25.39
CA MET A 54 18.14 -5.85 25.77
C MET A 54 17.75 -4.47 26.31
N PRO A 55 18.41 -3.97 27.38
CA PRO A 55 18.33 -2.59 27.79
C PRO A 55 18.69 -1.65 26.63
N ILE A 56 17.91 -0.58 26.42
CA ILE A 56 18.16 0.33 25.29
C ILE A 56 19.51 1.03 25.38
N THR A 57 20.05 1.19 26.58
CA THR A 57 21.39 1.75 26.82
C THR A 57 22.53 0.87 26.31
N ASP A 58 22.29 -0.44 26.22
CA ASP A 58 23.28 -1.44 25.80
C ASP A 58 23.19 -1.74 24.31
N ILE A 59 22.22 -1.13 23.63
CA ILE A 59 22.03 -1.28 22.18
C ILE A 59 22.96 -0.34 21.44
N HIS A 60 23.98 -0.92 20.81
CA HIS A 60 24.96 -0.23 19.97
C HIS A 60 24.71 -0.51 18.48
N PHE A 61 25.39 0.25 17.62
CA PHE A 61 25.29 0.11 16.15
C PHE A 61 25.40 -1.36 15.69
N GLN A 62 26.37 -2.11 16.25
CA GLN A 62 26.60 -3.49 15.82
C GLN A 62 25.40 -4.41 16.08
N HIS A 63 24.69 -4.24 17.19
CA HIS A 63 23.47 -5.02 17.48
C HIS A 63 22.40 -4.77 16.42
N LEU A 64 22.19 -3.51 16.05
CA LEU A 64 21.20 -3.12 15.03
C LEU A 64 21.60 -3.61 13.63
N GLN A 65 22.90 -3.48 13.27
CA GLN A 65 23.41 -3.93 11.97
C GLN A 65 23.31 -5.45 11.85
N ASN A 66 23.58 -6.21 12.92
CA ASN A 66 23.44 -7.66 12.93
C ASN A 66 21.99 -8.13 12.68
N VAL A 67 21.00 -7.37 13.15
CA VAL A 67 19.59 -7.62 12.77
C VAL A 67 19.42 -7.52 11.26
N ILE A 68 19.88 -6.45 10.65
CA ILE A 68 19.79 -6.27 9.18
C ILE A 68 20.54 -7.37 8.44
N ASN A 69 21.75 -7.72 8.88
CA ASN A 69 22.55 -8.79 8.29
C ASN A 69 21.82 -10.14 8.37
N SER A 70 21.21 -10.46 9.52
CA SER A 70 20.42 -11.69 9.68
C SER A 70 19.19 -11.73 8.77
N MET A 71 18.57 -10.58 8.50
CA MET A 71 17.47 -10.47 7.54
C MET A 71 17.95 -10.75 6.11
N HIS A 72 19.14 -10.30 5.74
CA HIS A 72 19.75 -10.60 4.44
C HIS A 72 20.04 -12.08 4.28
N VAL A 73 20.62 -12.73 5.29
CA VAL A 73 20.87 -14.18 5.30
C VAL A 73 19.56 -14.97 5.10
N LYS A 74 18.46 -14.49 5.68
CA LYS A 74 17.12 -15.06 5.47
C LYS A 74 16.48 -14.68 4.12
N GLY A 75 17.17 -14.01 3.22
CA GLY A 75 16.67 -13.61 1.90
C GLY A 75 15.58 -12.55 1.92
N LEU A 76 15.45 -11.76 2.99
CA LEU A 76 14.44 -10.72 3.08
C LEU A 76 14.79 -9.53 2.19
N SER A 77 13.75 -8.90 1.63
CA SER A 77 13.91 -7.80 0.68
C SER A 77 14.43 -6.52 1.35
N TYR A 78 15.11 -5.67 0.57
CA TYR A 78 15.47 -4.31 0.98
C TYR A 78 14.30 -3.54 1.61
N SER A 79 13.10 -3.68 1.05
CA SER A 79 11.89 -3.05 1.59
C SER A 79 11.55 -3.54 3.01
N SER A 80 11.79 -4.81 3.33
CA SER A 80 11.61 -5.36 4.67
C SER A 80 12.64 -4.79 5.64
N CYS A 81 13.90 -4.76 5.25
CA CYS A 81 14.97 -4.14 6.04
C CYS A 81 14.71 -2.65 6.30
N LYS A 82 14.23 -1.92 5.28
CA LYS A 82 13.84 -0.51 5.44
C LYS A 82 12.73 -0.31 6.47
N LYS A 83 11.73 -1.21 6.54
CA LYS A 83 10.67 -1.14 7.55
C LYS A 83 11.23 -1.33 8.96
N VAL A 84 12.14 -2.27 9.14
CA VAL A 84 12.82 -2.49 10.43
C VAL A 84 13.64 -1.28 10.82
N ARG A 85 14.45 -0.73 9.90
CA ARG A 85 15.18 0.52 10.14
C ARG A 85 14.25 1.67 10.54
N THR A 86 13.11 1.81 9.85
CA THR A 86 12.12 2.83 10.17
C THR A 86 11.58 2.66 11.58
N LEU A 87 11.23 1.44 11.99
CA LEU A 87 10.77 1.16 13.35
C LEU A 87 11.85 1.49 14.38
N LEU A 88 13.07 1.00 14.20
CA LEU A 88 14.19 1.27 15.10
C LEU A 88 14.47 2.76 15.24
N ASN A 89 14.44 3.50 14.13
CA ASN A 89 14.60 4.95 14.14
C ASN A 89 13.51 5.66 14.94
N GLN A 90 12.25 5.23 14.81
CA GLN A 90 11.13 5.79 15.58
C GLN A 90 11.28 5.50 17.09
N LEU A 91 11.62 4.26 17.45
CA LEU A 91 11.77 3.86 18.85
C LEU A 91 12.93 4.58 19.53
N LEU A 92 14.10 4.63 18.88
CA LEU A 92 15.27 5.29 19.46
C LEU A 92 15.07 6.80 19.55
N ASN A 93 14.42 7.44 18.58
CA ASN A 93 14.04 8.84 18.68
C ASN A 93 13.05 9.08 19.83
N TYR A 94 12.06 8.19 20.02
CA TYR A 94 11.13 8.28 21.13
C TYR A 94 11.85 8.18 22.48
N ALA A 95 12.82 7.27 22.59
CA ALA A 95 13.64 7.15 23.79
C ALA A 95 14.46 8.43 24.07
N ILE A 96 15.04 9.06 23.04
CA ILE A 96 15.79 10.33 23.18
C ILE A 96 14.84 11.45 23.65
N ILE A 97 13.62 11.53 23.10
CA ILE A 97 12.61 12.52 23.53
C ILE A 97 12.21 12.29 25.00
N LYS A 98 12.32 11.07 25.51
CA LYS A 98 12.09 10.72 26.92
C LYS A 98 13.35 10.83 27.80
N ASP A 99 14.36 11.53 27.33
CA ASP A 99 15.62 11.78 28.05
C ASP A 99 16.44 10.52 28.41
N TYR A 100 16.22 9.38 27.69
CA TYR A 100 17.13 8.24 27.84
C TYR A 100 18.49 8.56 27.22
N PRO A 101 19.61 8.27 27.92
CA PRO A 101 20.96 8.62 27.46
C PRO A 101 21.47 7.62 26.41
N ILE A 102 20.87 7.65 25.20
CA ILE A 102 21.19 6.78 24.09
C ILE A 102 21.51 7.57 22.82
N THR A 103 22.15 6.91 21.86
CA THR A 103 22.38 7.44 20.51
C THR A 103 21.54 6.68 19.50
N ASN A 104 20.90 7.40 18.57
CA ASN A 104 20.15 6.75 17.50
C ASN A 104 21.05 6.38 16.33
N TYR A 105 21.50 5.14 16.30
CA TYR A 105 22.31 4.57 15.21
C TYR A 105 21.47 4.07 14.02
N ALA A 106 20.14 4.00 14.12
CA ALA A 106 19.29 3.37 13.11
C ALA A 106 19.38 4.05 11.73
N GLN A 107 19.61 5.36 11.68
CA GLN A 107 19.77 6.09 10.41
C GLN A 107 21.03 5.70 9.62
N HIS A 108 22.05 5.20 10.29
CA HIS A 108 23.34 4.82 9.69
C HIS A 108 23.40 3.35 9.25
N LEU A 109 22.32 2.57 9.45
CA LEU A 109 22.28 1.15 9.08
C LEU A 109 22.43 0.95 7.58
N ASN A 110 23.37 0.09 7.19
CA ASN A 110 23.53 -0.34 5.82
C ASN A 110 22.46 -1.41 5.49
N LEU A 111 21.53 -1.05 4.61
CA LEU A 111 20.46 -1.95 4.17
C LEU A 111 20.80 -2.75 2.90
N GLY A 112 22.04 -2.67 2.42
CA GLY A 112 22.43 -3.27 1.16
C GLY A 112 21.80 -2.60 -0.08
N PRO A 113 21.98 -3.17 -1.26
CA PRO A 113 21.50 -2.58 -2.51
C PRO A 113 19.97 -2.69 -2.64
N ASN A 114 19.35 -1.60 -3.07
CA ASN A 114 17.92 -1.57 -3.41
C ASN A 114 17.68 -2.16 -4.82
N LYS A 115 17.79 -3.49 -4.93
CA LYS A 115 17.47 -4.16 -6.21
C LYS A 115 15.96 -4.38 -6.31
N PRO A 116 15.31 -3.99 -7.42
CA PRO A 116 13.90 -4.28 -7.63
C PRO A 116 13.72 -5.80 -7.74
N THR A 117 13.00 -6.38 -6.78
CA THR A 117 12.75 -7.83 -6.71
C THR A 117 11.54 -8.28 -7.53
N ILE A 118 10.69 -7.36 -7.95
CA ILE A 118 9.44 -7.66 -8.67
C ILE A 118 9.45 -6.93 -10.01
N LYS A 119 9.53 -7.69 -11.10
CA LYS A 119 9.19 -7.18 -12.43
C LYS A 119 7.66 -7.01 -12.49
N ARG A 120 7.20 -5.78 -12.70
CA ARG A 120 5.79 -5.48 -12.94
C ARG A 120 5.37 -6.17 -14.23
N ARG A 121 4.20 -6.81 -14.19
CA ARG A 121 3.64 -7.54 -15.34
C ARG A 121 2.39 -6.81 -15.80
N VAL A 122 2.13 -6.93 -17.09
CA VAL A 122 0.95 -6.36 -17.75
C VAL A 122 0.17 -7.52 -18.36
N PHE A 123 -1.14 -7.54 -18.19
CA PHE A 123 -2.00 -8.51 -18.88
C PHE A 123 -1.91 -8.29 -20.38
N THR A 124 -1.65 -9.35 -21.12
CA THR A 124 -1.67 -9.31 -22.58
C THR A 124 -3.12 -9.25 -23.11
N ARG A 125 -3.27 -8.76 -24.33
CA ARG A 125 -4.59 -8.72 -24.99
C ARG A 125 -5.24 -10.12 -25.07
N GLN A 126 -4.46 -11.16 -25.34
CA GLN A 126 -4.96 -12.53 -25.34
C GLN A 126 -5.48 -12.96 -23.97
N GLN A 127 -4.76 -12.62 -22.89
CA GLN A 127 -5.21 -12.92 -21.52
C GLN A 127 -6.51 -12.19 -21.17
N ILE A 128 -6.63 -10.91 -21.56
CA ILE A 128 -7.87 -10.14 -21.36
C ILE A 128 -9.02 -10.76 -22.15
N ASN A 129 -8.81 -11.15 -23.41
CA ASN A 129 -9.85 -11.82 -24.21
C ASN A 129 -10.28 -13.17 -23.61
N LYS A 130 -9.33 -13.98 -23.14
CA LYS A 130 -9.66 -15.21 -22.40
C LYS A 130 -10.42 -14.94 -21.11
N LEU A 131 -10.09 -13.85 -20.40
CA LEU A 131 -10.80 -13.45 -19.19
C LEU A 131 -12.26 -13.07 -19.47
N TRP A 132 -12.54 -12.44 -20.61
CA TRP A 132 -13.92 -12.16 -21.07
C TRP A 132 -14.73 -13.42 -21.35
N ALA A 133 -14.09 -14.54 -21.69
CA ALA A 133 -14.75 -15.83 -21.89
C ALA A 133 -15.07 -16.57 -20.58
N ILE A 134 -14.55 -16.11 -19.45
CA ILE A 134 -14.85 -16.68 -18.12
C ILE A 134 -16.02 -15.88 -17.53
N ASP A 135 -17.18 -16.52 -17.44
CA ASP A 135 -18.39 -15.88 -16.91
C ASP A 135 -18.57 -16.22 -15.42
N THR A 136 -17.90 -15.44 -14.57
CA THR A 136 -18.01 -15.51 -13.11
C THR A 136 -17.98 -14.11 -12.50
N SER A 137 -18.61 -13.94 -11.35
CA SER A 137 -18.54 -12.66 -10.62
C SER A 137 -17.10 -12.20 -10.34
N TYR A 138 -16.18 -13.13 -10.11
CA TYR A 138 -14.77 -12.81 -9.86
C TYR A 138 -14.02 -12.39 -11.14
N SER A 139 -14.32 -12.98 -12.30
CA SER A 139 -13.75 -12.51 -13.56
C SER A 139 -14.28 -11.12 -13.93
N HIS A 140 -15.56 -10.85 -13.67
CA HIS A 140 -16.14 -9.52 -13.82
C HIS A 140 -15.43 -8.48 -12.94
N MET A 141 -15.15 -8.81 -11.69
CA MET A 141 -14.36 -7.92 -10.79
C MET A 141 -12.97 -7.65 -11.36
N ILE A 142 -12.28 -8.65 -11.92
CA ILE A 142 -10.95 -8.47 -12.53
C ILE A 142 -11.05 -7.57 -13.76
N LEU A 143 -12.07 -7.78 -14.62
CA LEU A 143 -12.33 -6.92 -15.78
C LEU A 143 -12.60 -5.47 -15.36
N ILE A 144 -13.42 -5.25 -14.34
CA ILE A 144 -13.68 -3.91 -13.81
C ILE A 144 -12.37 -3.27 -13.33
N LEU A 145 -11.50 -4.00 -12.62
CA LEU A 145 -10.17 -3.49 -12.21
C LEU A 145 -9.29 -3.14 -13.42
N LEU A 146 -9.30 -3.96 -14.48
CA LEU A 146 -8.52 -3.73 -15.71
C LEU A 146 -8.99 -2.49 -16.48
N TYR A 147 -10.29 -2.22 -16.51
CA TYR A 147 -10.87 -1.11 -17.28
C TYR A 147 -11.09 0.18 -16.47
N THR A 148 -10.88 0.15 -15.15
CA THR A 148 -11.00 1.34 -14.29
C THR A 148 -9.71 1.77 -13.64
N GLY A 149 -8.72 0.87 -13.55
CA GLY A 149 -7.48 1.10 -12.81
C GLY A 149 -7.68 1.29 -11.31
N LEU A 150 -8.81 0.91 -10.74
CA LEU A 150 -9.06 0.93 -9.30
C LEU A 150 -8.04 0.09 -8.53
N ARG A 151 -7.72 0.52 -7.32
CA ARG A 151 -7.08 -0.39 -6.35
C ARG A 151 -8.12 -1.37 -5.82
N ILE A 152 -7.69 -2.59 -5.48
CA ILE A 152 -8.63 -3.59 -4.95
C ILE A 152 -9.43 -3.11 -3.74
N GLY A 153 -8.80 -2.36 -2.82
CA GLY A 153 -9.52 -1.79 -1.68
C GLY A 153 -10.53 -0.72 -2.08
N GLU A 154 -10.33 -0.02 -3.18
CA GLU A 154 -11.29 0.94 -3.73
C GLU A 154 -12.48 0.20 -4.37
N LEU A 155 -12.21 -0.87 -5.12
CA LEU A 155 -13.26 -1.72 -5.69
C LEU A 155 -14.14 -2.35 -4.61
N LEU A 156 -13.53 -2.98 -3.59
CA LEU A 156 -14.27 -3.67 -2.52
C LEU A 156 -15.07 -2.71 -1.61
N ASN A 157 -14.73 -1.42 -1.60
CA ASN A 157 -15.46 -0.39 -0.87
C ASN A 157 -16.42 0.43 -1.76
N LEU A 158 -16.60 0.03 -3.02
CA LEU A 158 -17.47 0.73 -3.95
C LEU A 158 -18.93 0.50 -3.57
N ARG A 159 -19.68 1.58 -3.44
CA ARG A 159 -21.09 1.55 -3.08
C ARG A 159 -21.98 1.89 -4.29
N ARG A 160 -23.22 1.48 -4.23
CA ARG A 160 -24.24 1.79 -5.22
C ARG A 160 -24.36 3.31 -5.51
N GLN A 161 -24.33 4.13 -4.47
CA GLN A 161 -24.35 5.60 -4.57
C GLN A 161 -23.12 6.22 -5.25
N ASP A 162 -22.04 5.47 -5.38
CA ASP A 162 -20.82 5.94 -6.04
C ASP A 162 -20.88 5.80 -7.56
N ILE A 163 -21.90 5.11 -8.08
CA ILE A 163 -22.11 4.91 -9.52
C ILE A 163 -23.16 5.89 -10.04
N ASN A 164 -22.75 6.72 -10.98
CA ASN A 164 -23.69 7.52 -11.76
C ASN A 164 -24.04 6.77 -13.05
N ARG A 165 -25.17 6.04 -13.06
CA ARG A 165 -25.62 5.24 -14.20
C ARG A 165 -25.94 6.11 -15.41
N ARG A 166 -26.64 7.23 -15.21
CA ARG A 166 -27.07 8.13 -16.29
C ARG A 166 -25.87 8.66 -17.08
N SER A 167 -24.80 8.99 -16.39
CA SER A 167 -23.59 9.55 -16.99
C SER A 167 -22.44 8.55 -17.04
N SER A 168 -22.66 7.27 -16.76
CA SER A 168 -21.71 6.15 -16.84
C SER A 168 -20.33 6.49 -16.29
N TYR A 169 -20.24 6.83 -15.00
CA TYR A 169 -19.00 7.03 -14.27
C TYR A 169 -19.13 6.57 -12.82
N LEU A 170 -18.01 6.32 -12.17
CA LEU A 170 -17.95 6.09 -10.74
C LEU A 170 -17.10 7.15 -10.04
N ILE A 171 -17.35 7.35 -8.75
CA ILE A 171 -16.61 8.25 -7.87
C ILE A 171 -15.91 7.42 -6.79
N VAL A 172 -14.61 7.59 -6.65
CA VAL A 172 -13.84 6.94 -5.58
C VAL A 172 -13.89 7.80 -4.33
N ARG A 173 -14.84 7.54 -3.43
CA ARG A 173 -15.00 8.34 -2.20
C ARG A 173 -13.95 8.05 -1.15
N ARG A 174 -13.46 6.80 -1.06
CA ARG A 174 -12.42 6.39 -0.10
C ARG A 174 -11.21 5.85 -0.83
N ALA A 175 -10.10 6.54 -0.74
CA ALA A 175 -8.84 6.11 -1.30
C ALA A 175 -7.76 6.02 -0.22
N LYS A 176 -6.68 5.27 -0.49
CA LYS A 176 -5.52 5.17 0.40
C LYS A 176 -4.80 6.52 0.61
N THR A 177 -5.00 7.47 -0.31
CA THR A 177 -4.36 8.81 -0.27
C THR A 177 -5.41 9.87 -0.58
N LYS A 178 -5.30 11.03 0.06
CA LYS A 178 -6.18 12.19 -0.21
C LYS A 178 -6.24 12.56 -1.70
N ALA A 179 -5.14 12.42 -2.42
CA ALA A 179 -5.10 12.69 -3.87
C ALA A 179 -5.97 11.73 -4.71
N GLY A 180 -6.34 10.59 -4.17
CA GLY A 180 -7.21 9.63 -4.85
C GLY A 180 -8.68 9.76 -4.49
N GLU A 181 -9.02 10.53 -3.46
CA GLU A 181 -10.39 10.73 -3.02
C GLU A 181 -11.14 11.69 -3.92
N GLY A 182 -12.42 11.43 -4.14
CA GLY A 182 -13.29 12.25 -4.98
C GLY A 182 -13.03 12.13 -6.49
N ARG A 183 -12.06 11.30 -6.93
CA ARG A 183 -11.77 11.18 -8.35
C ARG A 183 -12.90 10.48 -9.10
N ILE A 184 -13.18 10.98 -10.29
CA ILE A 184 -14.17 10.44 -11.21
C ILE A 184 -13.47 9.53 -12.21
N ILE A 185 -14.02 8.33 -12.39
CA ILE A 185 -13.56 7.36 -13.39
C ILE A 185 -14.75 7.06 -14.32
N PRO A 186 -14.73 7.51 -15.57
CA PRO A 186 -15.72 7.12 -16.56
C PRO A 186 -15.66 5.61 -16.80
N LEU A 187 -16.81 4.98 -16.95
CA LEU A 187 -16.94 3.57 -17.25
C LEU A 187 -16.75 3.37 -18.76
N HIS A 188 -15.80 2.49 -19.11
CA HIS A 188 -15.66 2.04 -20.49
C HIS A 188 -16.90 1.24 -20.91
N ARG A 189 -17.40 1.45 -22.15
CA ARG A 189 -18.61 0.82 -22.67
C ARG A 189 -18.69 -0.70 -22.47
N ARG A 190 -17.54 -1.42 -22.55
CA ARG A 190 -17.50 -2.87 -22.37
C ARG A 190 -17.83 -3.34 -20.96
N ILE A 191 -17.55 -2.56 -19.93
CA ILE A 191 -17.81 -2.95 -18.54
C ILE A 191 -19.12 -2.40 -17.96
N ILE A 192 -19.83 -1.54 -18.70
CA ILE A 192 -21.13 -1.01 -18.27
C ILE A 192 -22.12 -2.16 -17.98
N PRO A 193 -22.29 -3.18 -18.85
CA PRO A 193 -23.18 -4.32 -18.57
C PRO A 193 -22.80 -5.06 -17.28
N LEU A 194 -21.50 -5.24 -17.01
CA LEU A 194 -21.04 -5.90 -15.78
C LEU A 194 -21.39 -5.09 -14.52
N ILE A 195 -21.30 -3.77 -14.59
CA ILE A 195 -21.67 -2.87 -13.49
C ILE A 195 -23.21 -2.88 -13.29
N GLU A 196 -23.99 -2.90 -14.36
CA GLU A 196 -25.45 -2.97 -14.29
C GLU A 196 -25.94 -4.26 -13.62
N LEU A 197 -25.36 -5.42 -13.96
CA LEU A 197 -25.67 -6.69 -13.30
C LEU A 197 -25.44 -6.60 -11.79
N LEU A 198 -24.30 -6.06 -11.38
CA LEU A 198 -23.94 -5.93 -9.96
C LEU A 198 -24.83 -4.90 -9.24
N TYR A 199 -25.29 -3.87 -9.95
CA TYR A 199 -26.11 -2.80 -9.38
C TYR A 199 -27.52 -3.26 -8.99
N ILE A 200 -28.05 -4.27 -9.68
CA ILE A 200 -29.42 -4.80 -9.44
C ILE A 200 -29.47 -5.59 -8.13
N ASP A 201 -28.39 -6.32 -7.80
CA ASP A 201 -28.38 -7.33 -6.74
C ASP A 201 -27.96 -6.79 -5.35
N THR A 202 -27.67 -5.49 -5.20
CA THR A 202 -27.13 -4.97 -3.94
C THR A 202 -27.83 -3.71 -3.44
N ASP A 203 -28.00 -3.61 -2.14
CA ASP A 203 -28.58 -2.42 -1.50
C ASP A 203 -27.56 -1.32 -1.22
N ASP A 204 -26.33 -1.63 -0.84
CA ASP A 204 -25.29 -0.65 -0.49
C ASP A 204 -23.95 -0.91 -1.19
N TYR A 205 -23.23 -2.00 -0.84
CA TYR A 205 -21.94 -2.32 -1.44
C TYR A 205 -22.10 -3.17 -2.70
N LEU A 206 -21.41 -2.79 -3.78
CA LEU A 206 -21.41 -3.59 -5.02
C LEU A 206 -20.73 -4.95 -4.87
N PHE A 207 -19.86 -5.09 -3.88
CA PHE A 207 -19.10 -6.31 -3.63
C PHE A 207 -19.08 -6.63 -2.13
N THR A 208 -19.65 -7.76 -1.75
CA THR A 208 -19.69 -8.25 -0.36
C THR A 208 -18.61 -9.30 -0.07
N VAL A 209 -17.53 -9.28 -0.84
CA VAL A 209 -16.44 -10.27 -0.76
C VAL A 209 -15.22 -9.73 -0.02
N SER A 210 -14.58 -10.56 0.82
CA SER A 210 -13.36 -10.18 1.50
C SER A 210 -12.16 -10.13 0.53
N TYR A 211 -11.13 -9.34 0.87
CA TYR A 211 -9.87 -9.30 0.11
C TYR A 211 -9.22 -10.69 0.00
N THR A 212 -9.24 -11.48 1.06
CA THR A 212 -8.65 -12.83 1.10
C THR A 212 -9.37 -13.78 0.16
N THR A 213 -10.69 -13.73 0.15
CA THR A 213 -11.54 -14.52 -0.75
C THR A 213 -11.30 -14.11 -2.20
N PHE A 214 -11.37 -12.81 -2.51
CA PHE A 214 -11.08 -12.33 -3.86
C PHE A 214 -9.69 -12.73 -4.33
N ARG A 215 -8.66 -12.61 -3.47
CA ARG A 215 -7.29 -13.01 -3.81
C ARG A 215 -7.19 -14.49 -4.19
N LYS A 216 -7.89 -15.37 -3.47
CA LYS A 216 -7.92 -16.81 -3.78
C LYS A 216 -8.51 -17.06 -5.17
N HIS A 217 -9.65 -16.46 -5.48
CA HIS A 217 -10.30 -16.60 -6.79
C HIS A 217 -9.47 -15.96 -7.91
N PHE A 218 -8.87 -14.80 -7.67
CA PHE A 218 -7.94 -14.17 -8.60
C PHE A 218 -6.77 -15.11 -8.96
N GLN A 219 -6.17 -15.77 -7.97
CA GLN A 219 -5.09 -16.73 -8.20
C GLN A 219 -5.56 -17.95 -9.01
N ASN A 220 -6.76 -18.47 -8.76
CA ASN A 220 -7.33 -19.56 -9.52
C ASN A 220 -7.57 -19.16 -10.99
N ILE A 221 -8.17 -18.01 -11.24
CA ILE A 221 -8.40 -17.50 -12.60
C ILE A 221 -7.08 -17.26 -13.33
N THR A 222 -6.10 -16.63 -12.70
CA THR A 222 -4.78 -16.42 -13.35
C THR A 222 -4.05 -17.73 -13.63
N LYS A 223 -4.26 -18.78 -12.82
CA LYS A 223 -3.77 -20.12 -13.09
C LYS A 223 -4.47 -20.75 -14.32
N GLN A 224 -5.78 -20.61 -14.44
CA GLN A 224 -6.54 -21.05 -15.64
C GLN A 224 -6.06 -20.33 -16.91
N LEU A 225 -5.72 -19.06 -16.80
CA LEU A 225 -5.15 -18.26 -17.89
C LEU A 225 -3.67 -18.58 -18.17
N ASN A 226 -3.09 -19.55 -17.45
CA ASN A 226 -1.66 -19.90 -17.50
C ASN A 226 -0.74 -18.69 -17.36
N CYS A 227 -1.04 -17.80 -16.40
CA CYS A 227 -0.26 -16.59 -16.15
C CYS A 227 -0.02 -16.35 -14.64
N LYS A 228 1.02 -15.59 -14.35
CA LYS A 228 1.39 -15.24 -12.97
C LYS A 228 1.24 -13.72 -12.79
N HIS A 229 0.05 -13.26 -12.46
CA HIS A 229 -0.24 -11.87 -12.15
C HIS A 229 -0.56 -11.67 -10.67
N THR A 230 -0.33 -10.48 -10.19
CA THR A 230 -0.86 -9.98 -8.91
C THR A 230 -2.09 -9.12 -9.17
N ILE A 231 -2.94 -8.94 -8.16
CA ILE A 231 -4.12 -8.07 -8.29
C ILE A 231 -3.69 -6.63 -8.70
N HIS A 232 -2.53 -6.18 -8.25
CA HIS A 232 -2.03 -4.84 -8.59
C HIS A 232 -1.61 -4.70 -10.06
N ASP A 233 -1.33 -5.81 -10.74
CA ASP A 233 -0.99 -5.82 -12.16
C ASP A 233 -2.18 -5.41 -13.03
N THR A 234 -3.43 -5.55 -12.57
CA THR A 234 -4.61 -5.03 -13.29
C THR A 234 -4.51 -3.51 -13.46
N ARG A 235 -4.15 -2.81 -12.38
CA ARG A 235 -3.97 -1.36 -12.42
C ARG A 235 -2.72 -0.95 -13.22
N HIS A 236 -1.65 -1.75 -13.16
CA HIS A 236 -0.49 -1.53 -14.03
C HIS A 236 -0.84 -1.71 -15.51
N THR A 237 -1.68 -2.70 -15.81
CA THR A 237 -2.19 -2.92 -17.18
C THR A 237 -2.98 -1.72 -17.66
N PHE A 238 -3.95 -1.26 -16.86
CA PHE A 238 -4.70 -0.03 -17.17
C PHE A 238 -3.78 1.16 -17.45
N ALA A 239 -2.81 1.39 -16.56
CA ALA A 239 -1.86 2.47 -16.72
C ALA A 239 -1.02 2.33 -18.00
N SER A 240 -0.47 1.14 -18.26
CA SER A 240 0.38 0.90 -19.43
C SER A 240 -0.37 0.99 -20.75
N LEU A 241 -1.62 0.51 -20.80
CA LEU A 241 -2.45 0.60 -22.01
C LEU A 241 -2.81 2.05 -22.33
N LEU A 242 -3.02 2.89 -21.35
CA LEU A 242 -3.34 4.30 -21.53
C LEU A 242 -2.11 5.18 -21.70
N ASP A 243 -0.96 4.81 -21.16
CA ASP A 243 0.27 5.63 -21.22
C ASP A 243 0.70 5.92 -22.66
N ALA A 244 0.48 4.97 -23.57
CA ALA A 244 0.79 5.12 -24.98
C ALA A 244 -0.15 6.08 -25.77
N VAL A 245 -1.34 6.38 -25.25
CA VAL A 245 -2.41 7.04 -26.00
C VAL A 245 -3.08 8.20 -25.26
N ALA A 246 -2.92 8.28 -23.95
CA ALA A 246 -3.52 9.29 -23.09
C ALA A 246 -2.55 10.42 -22.75
N SER A 247 -3.07 11.62 -22.52
CA SER A 247 -2.24 12.68 -21.95
C SER A 247 -1.81 12.30 -20.51
N PRO A 248 -0.56 12.62 -20.09
CA PRO A 248 -0.07 12.30 -18.74
C PRO A 248 -0.99 12.81 -17.62
N ASN A 249 -1.62 13.97 -17.82
CA ASN A 249 -2.53 14.56 -16.84
C ASN A 249 -3.85 13.76 -16.72
N ALA A 250 -4.41 13.27 -17.83
CA ALA A 250 -5.59 12.42 -17.82
C ALA A 250 -5.30 11.11 -17.08
N LEU A 251 -4.18 10.47 -17.38
CA LEU A 251 -3.76 9.24 -16.73
C LEU A 251 -3.55 9.44 -15.22
N ARG A 252 -2.87 10.51 -14.79
CA ARG A 252 -2.67 10.85 -13.37
C ARG A 252 -4.01 11.08 -12.67
N SER A 253 -4.96 11.78 -13.29
CA SER A 253 -6.29 12.02 -12.75
C SER A 253 -7.06 10.72 -12.55
N LEU A 254 -7.09 9.84 -13.55
CA LEU A 254 -7.74 8.53 -13.48
C LEU A 254 -7.11 7.64 -12.39
N LEU A 255 -5.79 7.66 -12.27
CA LEU A 255 -5.08 6.86 -11.28
C LEU A 255 -5.09 7.47 -9.86
N GLY A 256 -5.40 8.75 -9.69
CA GLY A 256 -5.32 9.44 -8.39
C GLY A 256 -3.89 9.47 -7.85
N HIS A 257 -2.92 9.79 -8.69
CA HIS A 257 -1.56 10.04 -8.28
C HIS A 257 -1.42 11.50 -7.81
N LYS A 258 -0.55 11.76 -6.81
CA LYS A 258 -0.22 13.13 -6.41
C LYS A 258 0.28 13.92 -7.64
N GLN A 259 -0.30 15.07 -7.85
CA GLN A 259 0.21 16.01 -8.83
C GLN A 259 1.55 16.57 -8.33
N GLY A 260 2.57 16.53 -9.17
CA GLY A 260 3.96 16.80 -8.75
C GLY A 260 4.25 18.25 -8.42
N ASP A 261 3.57 19.24 -9.03
CA ASP A 261 3.89 20.65 -8.86
C ASP A 261 2.64 21.51 -8.70
N ILE A 262 2.77 22.65 -7.99
CA ILE A 262 1.67 23.60 -7.71
C ILE A 262 1.05 24.11 -9.03
N THR A 263 1.86 24.34 -10.04
CA THR A 263 1.43 24.77 -11.37
C THR A 263 0.52 23.75 -12.08
N THR A 264 0.73 22.46 -11.82
CA THR A 264 -0.10 21.38 -12.38
C THR A 264 -1.45 21.25 -11.65
N ARG A 265 -1.57 21.74 -10.41
CA ARG A 265 -2.83 21.73 -9.65
C ARG A 265 -3.89 22.70 -10.17
N VAL A 266 -3.46 23.85 -10.67
CA VAL A 266 -4.36 24.96 -11.07
C VAL A 266 -5.00 24.73 -12.46
N TYR A 267 -4.39 23.91 -13.32
CA TYR A 267 -4.82 23.79 -14.74
C TYR A 267 -5.37 22.41 -15.14
N THR A 268 -5.67 21.51 -14.20
CA THR A 268 -6.00 20.11 -14.55
C THR A 268 -7.37 19.61 -14.11
N HIS A 269 -8.39 20.43 -14.12
CA HIS A 269 -9.77 19.92 -14.09
C HIS A 269 -10.13 19.37 -15.49
N LYS A 270 -9.69 18.15 -15.79
CA LYS A 270 -10.16 17.43 -16.97
C LYS A 270 -11.65 17.18 -16.84
N THR A 271 -12.39 17.55 -17.88
CA THR A 271 -13.83 17.30 -17.92
C THR A 271 -14.11 15.77 -17.95
N ILE A 272 -15.25 15.34 -17.45
CA ILE A 272 -15.67 13.93 -17.56
C ILE A 272 -15.65 13.47 -19.01
N ARG A 273 -15.97 14.36 -19.96
CA ARG A 273 -15.96 14.08 -21.41
C ARG A 273 -14.54 13.73 -21.91
N GLU A 274 -13.53 14.46 -21.47
CA GLU A 274 -12.13 14.19 -21.83
C GLU A 274 -11.61 12.89 -21.21
N LEU A 275 -11.92 12.65 -19.92
CA LEU A 275 -11.56 11.41 -19.24
C LEU A 275 -12.25 10.21 -19.90
N ARG A 276 -13.51 10.35 -20.34
CA ARG A 276 -14.22 9.30 -21.08
C ARG A 276 -13.56 8.97 -22.40
N LYS A 277 -13.23 9.98 -23.22
CA LYS A 277 -12.48 9.76 -24.46
C LYS A 277 -11.19 8.98 -24.18
N THR A 278 -10.51 9.29 -23.09
CA THR A 278 -9.28 8.59 -22.68
C THR A 278 -9.54 7.13 -22.34
N VAL A 279 -10.57 6.84 -21.52
CA VAL A 279 -10.90 5.46 -21.10
C VAL A 279 -11.35 4.61 -22.30
N GLU A 280 -12.09 5.18 -23.26
CA GLU A 280 -12.53 4.48 -24.46
C GLU A 280 -11.40 4.09 -25.44
N LEU A 281 -10.18 4.59 -25.23
CA LEU A 281 -8.99 4.14 -25.98
C LEU A 281 -8.49 2.75 -25.55
N LEU A 282 -8.98 2.21 -24.43
CA LEU A 282 -8.71 0.84 -24.02
C LEU A 282 -9.35 -0.14 -25.03
N LYS A 283 -8.52 -0.96 -25.67
CA LYS A 283 -8.96 -1.93 -26.69
C LYS A 283 -9.08 -3.32 -26.11
#